data_7b1784e30c960650d7f7687909f3484f
#
_entry.id   7b1784e30c960650d7f7687909f3484f
#
_cell.length_a   1.000
_cell.length_b   1.000
_cell.length_c   1.000
_cell.angle_alpha   90.00
_cell.angle_beta   90.00
_cell.angle_gamma   90.00
#
_symmetry.space_group_name_H-M   'P 1'
#
loop_
_entity.id
_entity.type
_entity.pdbx_description
1 polymer ?
#
loop_
_entity_poly.entity_id
_entity_poly.type
_entity_poly.pdbx_seq_one_letter_code
_entity_poly.pdbx_strand_id
1 'polypeptide(L)'
;QFIGGHPMAGSEKTGLANAREFLLENAYYILTPTAQTDPAALKDFKELVASLGAIPMVLDYEQHDYATAAISHLPHIIAYSLVNLVKSCDDCHISLPQVWSTLSETPTPRMS
;
A
#
# COMPACT_ATOMS: atom_id res chain seq x y z
N GLN A 1 18.80 9.57 -17.91
CA GLN A 1 17.36 9.85 -17.95
C GLN A 1 16.67 9.17 -16.75
N PHE A 2 15.76 9.86 -16.08
CA PHE A 2 15.06 9.35 -14.89
C PHE A 2 13.56 9.25 -15.18
N ILE A 3 12.96 8.11 -14.80
CA ILE A 3 11.51 7.91 -14.78
C ILE A 3 11.17 7.36 -13.39
N GLY A 4 10.33 8.07 -12.64
CA GLY A 4 9.87 7.57 -11.35
C GLY A 4 8.98 6.34 -11.52
N GLY A 5 9.14 5.37 -10.64
CA GLY A 5 8.34 4.14 -10.66
C GLY A 5 7.92 3.73 -9.24
N HIS A 6 6.63 3.42 -9.07
CA HIS A 6 6.07 3.02 -7.79
C HIS A 6 5.19 1.77 -7.95
N PRO A 7 5.70 0.57 -7.63
CA PRO A 7 4.87 -0.62 -7.58
C PRO A 7 3.92 -0.55 -6.39
N MET A 8 2.63 -0.65 -6.65
CA MET A 8 1.58 -0.71 -5.60
C MET A 8 1.46 -2.15 -5.08
N ALA A 9 2.59 -2.67 -4.60
CA ALA A 9 2.73 -4.02 -4.07
C ALA A 9 3.71 -4.01 -2.90
N GLY A 10 3.51 -4.90 -1.97
CA GLY A 10 4.37 -5.02 -0.81
C GLY A 10 3.71 -5.79 0.31
N SER A 11 4.45 -5.98 1.38
CA SER A 11 3.94 -6.51 2.65
C SER A 11 4.64 -5.82 3.81
N GLU A 12 4.05 -5.89 4.99
CA GLU A 12 4.62 -5.37 6.24
C GLU A 12 5.85 -6.17 6.70
N LYS A 13 6.05 -7.35 6.12
CA LYS A 13 7.16 -8.25 6.46
C LYS A 13 8.41 -7.86 5.68
N THR A 14 9.53 -7.82 6.36
CA THR A 14 10.84 -7.48 5.80
C THR A 14 11.72 -8.71 5.63
N GLY A 15 12.75 -8.57 4.80
CA GLY A 15 13.78 -9.56 4.59
C GLY A 15 13.48 -10.57 3.49
N LEU A 16 14.54 -11.19 2.99
CA LEU A 16 14.50 -12.12 1.85
C LEU A 16 13.62 -13.35 2.09
N ALA A 17 13.52 -13.80 3.34
CA ALA A 17 12.65 -14.93 3.72
C ALA A 17 11.17 -14.68 3.45
N ASN A 18 10.77 -13.41 3.29
CA ASN A 18 9.39 -13.02 2.99
C ASN A 18 9.20 -12.57 1.53
N ALA A 19 10.21 -12.77 0.67
CA ALA A 19 10.09 -12.52 -0.75
C ALA A 19 9.03 -13.43 -1.38
N ARG A 20 8.25 -12.87 -2.31
CA ARG A 20 7.22 -13.59 -3.05
C ARG A 20 7.55 -13.54 -4.54
N GLU A 21 7.51 -14.70 -5.20
CA GLU A 21 7.84 -14.82 -6.61
C GLU A 21 6.94 -13.96 -7.50
N PHE A 22 5.65 -13.90 -7.20
CA PHE A 22 4.63 -13.17 -8.00
C PHE A 22 4.16 -11.88 -7.32
N LEU A 23 5.04 -11.18 -6.59
CA LEU A 23 4.67 -9.98 -5.84
C LEU A 23 4.08 -8.87 -6.73
N LEU A 24 4.57 -8.74 -7.95
CA LEU A 24 4.14 -7.71 -8.90
C LEU A 24 2.97 -8.15 -9.80
N GLU A 25 2.62 -9.43 -9.82
CA GLU A 25 1.57 -9.94 -10.68
C GLU A 25 0.21 -9.31 -10.35
N ASN A 26 -0.43 -8.74 -11.37
CA ASN A 26 -1.70 -8.00 -11.27
C ASN A 26 -1.64 -6.74 -10.37
N ALA A 27 -0.46 -6.33 -9.91
CA ALA A 27 -0.30 -5.08 -9.17
C ALA A 27 -0.19 -3.89 -10.13
N TYR A 28 -0.76 -2.76 -9.76
CA TYR A 28 -0.50 -1.51 -10.46
C TYR A 28 0.95 -1.08 -10.24
N TYR A 29 1.60 -0.69 -11.33
CA TYR A 29 2.92 -0.09 -11.30
C TYR A 29 2.83 1.32 -11.87
N ILE A 30 2.90 2.32 -11.00
CA ILE A 30 2.72 3.71 -11.40
C ILE A 30 4.06 4.24 -11.94
N LEU A 31 4.01 4.84 -13.12
CA LEU A 31 5.12 5.51 -13.77
C LEU A 31 4.84 7.01 -13.78
N THR A 32 5.81 7.80 -13.32
CA THR A 32 5.70 9.26 -13.26
C THR A 32 6.72 9.91 -14.20
N PRO A 33 6.43 9.97 -15.51
CA PRO A 33 7.30 10.67 -16.46
C PRO A 33 7.27 12.18 -16.21
N THR A 34 8.32 12.86 -16.66
CA THR A 34 8.41 14.31 -16.69
C THR A 34 8.33 14.82 -18.13
N ALA A 35 8.22 16.13 -18.32
CA ALA A 35 8.26 16.74 -19.65
C ALA A 35 9.56 16.46 -20.42
N GLN A 36 10.63 16.05 -19.72
CA GLN A 36 11.94 15.71 -20.28
C GLN A 36 12.09 14.20 -20.55
N THR A 37 11.09 13.41 -20.21
CA THR A 37 11.13 11.95 -20.43
C THR A 37 10.98 11.65 -21.91
N ASP A 38 11.92 10.87 -22.46
CA ASP A 38 11.84 10.36 -23.83
C ASP A 38 10.63 9.40 -23.94
N PRO A 39 9.70 9.66 -24.89
CA PRO A 39 8.56 8.78 -25.11
C PRO A 39 8.94 7.32 -25.43
N ALA A 40 10.05 7.11 -26.12
CA ALA A 40 10.53 5.76 -26.44
C ALA A 40 10.96 5.03 -25.16
N ALA A 41 11.72 5.68 -24.29
CA ALA A 41 12.13 5.10 -23.00
C ALA A 41 10.93 4.81 -22.09
N LEU A 42 9.92 5.66 -22.08
CA LEU A 42 8.68 5.41 -21.34
C LEU A 42 7.94 4.18 -21.89
N LYS A 43 7.87 4.05 -23.20
CA LYS A 43 7.26 2.89 -23.86
C LYS A 43 7.98 1.60 -23.49
N ASP A 44 9.30 1.57 -23.62
CA ASP A 44 10.13 0.40 -23.29
C ASP A 44 9.96 0.01 -21.82
N PHE A 45 9.90 1.00 -20.94
CA PHE A 45 9.70 0.75 -19.50
C PHE A 45 8.29 0.20 -19.21
N LYS A 46 7.25 0.68 -19.89
CA LYS A 46 5.90 0.11 -19.79
C LYS A 46 5.86 -1.35 -20.22
N GLU A 47 6.53 -1.68 -21.33
CA GLU A 47 6.62 -3.05 -21.83
C GLU A 47 7.37 -3.96 -20.86
N LEU A 48 8.45 -3.47 -20.26
CA LEU A 48 9.18 -4.20 -19.22
C LEU A 48 8.27 -4.46 -17.99
N VAL A 49 7.57 -3.45 -17.49
CA VAL A 49 6.66 -3.59 -16.35
C VAL A 49 5.54 -4.59 -16.65
N ALA A 50 4.98 -4.54 -17.85
CA ALA A 50 3.95 -5.49 -18.29
C ALA A 50 4.51 -6.93 -18.39
N SER A 51 5.75 -7.11 -18.81
CA SER A 51 6.41 -8.42 -18.88
C SER A 51 6.62 -9.07 -17.50
N LEU A 52 6.65 -8.27 -16.44
CA LEU A 52 6.69 -8.74 -15.04
C LEU A 52 5.31 -9.12 -14.48
N GLY A 53 4.26 -9.08 -15.31
CA GLY A 53 2.88 -9.35 -14.89
C GLY A 53 2.19 -8.19 -14.18
N ALA A 54 2.83 -7.04 -14.06
CA ALA A 54 2.25 -5.83 -13.47
C ALA A 54 1.44 -5.03 -14.48
N ILE A 55 0.56 -4.17 -13.98
CA ILE A 55 -0.29 -3.29 -14.79
C ILE A 55 0.33 -1.88 -14.79
N PRO A 56 0.99 -1.45 -15.89
CA PRO A 56 1.61 -0.13 -15.93
C PRO A 56 0.53 0.97 -16.00
N MET A 57 0.63 1.95 -15.13
CA MET A 57 -0.22 3.14 -15.09
C MET A 57 0.64 4.38 -15.15
N VAL A 58 0.32 5.32 -16.01
CA VAL A 58 1.04 6.60 -16.12
C VAL A 58 0.23 7.68 -15.42
N LEU A 59 0.84 8.32 -14.44
CA LEU A 59 0.32 9.52 -13.77
C LEU A 59 1.38 10.60 -13.80
N ASP A 60 0.99 11.85 -13.71
CA ASP A 60 1.94 12.88 -13.34
C ASP A 60 2.29 12.79 -11.85
N TYR A 61 3.41 13.39 -11.46
CA TYR A 61 3.91 13.26 -10.08
C TYR A 61 2.99 13.93 -9.05
N GLU A 62 2.30 15.01 -9.40
CA GLU A 62 1.36 15.70 -8.49
C GLU A 62 0.12 14.84 -8.24
N GLN A 63 -0.44 14.25 -9.29
CA GLN A 63 -1.57 13.31 -9.19
C GLN A 63 -1.19 12.06 -8.37
N HIS A 64 0.02 11.52 -8.61
CA HIS A 64 0.54 10.39 -7.85
C HIS A 64 0.64 10.73 -6.37
N ASP A 65 1.27 11.84 -6.02
CA ASP A 65 1.50 12.23 -4.62
C ASP A 65 0.19 12.52 -3.90
N TYR A 66 -0.75 13.20 -4.57
CA TYR A 66 -2.08 13.43 -4.02
C TYR A 66 -2.85 12.11 -3.78
N ALA A 67 -2.86 11.22 -4.76
CA ALA A 67 -3.55 9.93 -4.64
C ALA A 67 -2.92 9.07 -3.52
N THR A 68 -1.59 9.01 -3.45
CA THR A 68 -0.87 8.25 -2.42
C THR A 68 -1.13 8.84 -1.03
N ALA A 69 -1.14 10.15 -0.88
CA ALA A 69 -1.46 10.81 0.37
C ALA A 69 -2.88 10.49 0.84
N ALA A 70 -3.85 10.55 -0.06
CA ALA A 70 -5.26 10.31 0.27
C ALA A 70 -5.58 8.84 0.56
N ILE A 71 -5.04 7.92 -0.24
CA ILE A 71 -5.40 6.49 -0.20
C ILE A 71 -4.54 5.71 0.81
N SER A 72 -3.30 6.09 0.99
CA SER A 72 -2.33 5.37 1.83
C SER A 72 -1.97 6.13 3.10
N HIS A 73 -1.44 7.34 3.00
CA HIS A 73 -0.88 8.05 4.15
C HIS A 73 -1.95 8.51 5.14
N LEU A 74 -3.04 9.12 4.66
CA LEU A 74 -4.11 9.61 5.52
C LEU A 74 -4.78 8.50 6.34
N PRO A 75 -5.15 7.35 5.78
CA PRO A 75 -5.67 6.22 6.55
C PRO A 75 -4.69 5.71 7.62
N HIS A 76 -3.39 5.67 7.34
CA HIS A 76 -2.38 5.31 8.33
C HIS A 76 -2.32 6.30 9.49
N ILE A 77 -2.32 7.61 9.20
CA ILE A 77 -2.33 8.65 10.23
C ILE A 77 -3.56 8.53 11.13
N ILE A 78 -4.73 8.31 10.53
CA ILE A 78 -5.98 8.11 11.27
C ILE A 78 -5.88 6.87 12.16
N ALA A 79 -5.42 5.74 11.63
CA ALA A 79 -5.27 4.51 12.40
C ALA A 79 -4.29 4.68 13.57
N TYR A 80 -3.12 5.30 13.34
CA TYR A 80 -2.17 5.62 14.42
C TYR A 80 -2.76 6.55 15.48
N SER A 81 -3.51 7.56 15.06
CA SER A 81 -4.15 8.51 15.98
C SER A 81 -5.17 7.81 16.87
N LEU A 82 -5.98 6.91 16.30
CA LEU A 82 -6.96 6.11 17.05
C LEU A 82 -6.26 5.18 18.06
N VAL A 83 -5.21 4.49 17.66
CA VAL A 83 -4.43 3.62 18.56
C VAL A 83 -3.82 4.43 19.71
N ASN A 84 -3.24 5.60 19.41
CA ASN A 84 -2.66 6.46 20.44
C ASN A 84 -3.72 7.03 21.38
N LEU A 85 -4.91 7.39 20.87
CA LEU A 85 -6.02 7.84 21.67
C LEU A 85 -6.45 6.74 22.67
N VAL A 86 -6.63 5.51 22.20
CA VAL A 86 -6.99 4.37 23.06
C VAL A 86 -5.92 4.09 24.10
N LYS A 87 -4.63 4.17 23.72
CA LYS A 87 -3.52 4.02 24.69
C LYS A 87 -3.47 5.12 25.75
N SER A 88 -3.86 6.35 25.39
CA SER A 88 -3.87 7.48 26.33
C SER A 88 -5.08 7.46 27.27
N CYS A 89 -6.12 6.66 26.98
CA CYS A 89 -7.28 6.45 27.86
C CYS A 89 -7.00 5.38 28.92
N ASP A 90 -5.79 5.39 29.51
CA ASP A 90 -5.37 4.44 30.57
C ASP A 90 -6.28 4.46 31.84
N ASP A 91 -7.15 5.45 31.97
CA ASP A 91 -8.15 5.52 33.03
C ASP A 91 -9.38 4.63 32.83
N CYS A 92 -9.51 4.00 31.64
CA CYS A 92 -10.49 2.95 31.43
C CYS A 92 -9.91 1.62 31.93
N HIS A 93 -10.39 1.12 33.06
CA HIS A 93 -10.06 -0.18 33.68
C HIS A 93 -10.28 -1.42 32.77
N ILE A 94 -10.30 -1.25 31.45
CA ILE A 94 -10.43 -2.32 30.46
C ILE A 94 -9.05 -2.53 29.84
N SER A 95 -8.39 -3.62 30.23
CA SER A 95 -7.11 -3.97 29.60
C SER A 95 -7.31 -4.32 28.12
N LEU A 96 -6.53 -3.70 27.25
CA LEU A 96 -6.55 -3.97 25.79
C LEU A 96 -6.50 -5.47 25.42
N PRO A 97 -5.76 -6.34 26.15
CA PRO A 97 -5.81 -7.78 25.93
C PRO A 97 -7.19 -8.41 26.10
N GLN A 98 -8.01 -7.89 26.99
CA GLN A 98 -9.39 -8.40 27.22
C GLN A 98 -10.34 -7.98 26.09
N VAL A 99 -10.18 -6.79 25.54
CA VAL A 99 -10.97 -6.32 24.38
C VAL A 99 -10.65 -7.16 23.14
N TRP A 100 -9.38 -7.46 22.90
CA TRP A 100 -8.98 -8.30 21.77
C TRP A 100 -9.45 -9.73 21.88
N SER A 101 -9.41 -10.33 23.08
CA SER A 101 -9.94 -11.70 23.26
C SER A 101 -11.44 -11.76 22.99
N THR A 102 -12.19 -10.76 23.44
CA THR A 102 -13.66 -10.68 23.23
C THR A 102 -14.01 -10.47 21.76
N LEU A 103 -13.25 -9.66 21.02
CA LEU A 103 -13.47 -9.40 19.60
C LEU A 103 -13.07 -10.57 18.70
N SER A 104 -12.07 -11.35 19.11
CA SER A 104 -11.63 -12.56 18.38
C SER A 104 -12.54 -13.77 18.58
N GLU A 105 -13.36 -13.77 19.62
CA GLU A 105 -14.33 -14.82 19.94
C GLU A 105 -15.70 -14.63 19.28
N THR A 106 -15.94 -13.52 18.57
CA THR A 106 -17.19 -13.34 17.83
C THR A 106 -17.29 -14.37 16.71
N PRO A 107 -18.29 -15.27 16.72
CA PRO A 107 -18.44 -16.27 15.66
C PRO A 107 -18.71 -15.57 14.33
N THR A 108 -17.92 -15.87 13.32
CA THR A 108 -18.24 -15.50 11.95
C THR A 108 -19.62 -16.05 11.59
N PRO A 109 -20.58 -15.22 11.13
CA PRO A 109 -21.87 -15.75 10.69
C PRO A 109 -21.65 -16.73 9.55
N ARG A 110 -22.08 -17.99 9.74
CA ARG A 110 -22.13 -18.96 8.65
C ARG A 110 -23.11 -18.42 7.61
N MET A 111 -22.60 -18.04 6.47
CA MET A 111 -23.45 -17.84 5.31
C MET A 111 -23.98 -19.22 4.88
N SER A 112 -25.27 -19.41 5.08
CA SER A 112 -26.04 -20.53 4.54
C SER A 112 -26.39 -20.28 3.10
#